data_f57ecd041ed377562ba398aeacbfa661
#
_entry.id   f57ecd041ed377562ba398aeacbfa661
#
_cell.length_a   1.000
_cell.length_b   1.000
_cell.length_c   1.000
_cell.angle_alpha   90.00
_cell.angle_beta   90.00
_cell.angle_gamma   90.00
#
_symmetry.space_group_name_H-M   'P 1'
#
loop_
_entity.id
_entity.type
_entity.pdbx_description
1 polymer ?
#
loop_
_entity_poly.entity_id
_entity_poly.type
_entity_poly.pdbx_seq_one_letter_code
_entity_poly.pdbx_strand_id
1 'polypeptide(L)'
;MKKGDFLRIEYTGRIAATGELFDTTSEEVAKKENAFNPKQRYGPVLAIIGAGMAVPGVERNLLEMKEGDEREFDLQPPEAFGPRNPSRIRIIALAKFIKEKINPYPGAFVNIDGMDARIQSVSGGRVRVDFNHPLAGRELHYKLKLLFRIDSVQERAFSLLDHYNLKAEREVKESTLEITTEKPIQEIVQKMLSESIKKWIPEIKDVKFSVSEPKKAESVGKPDVEGPKPADTGEPAKEATPVPKGTG
;
A
#
# COMPACT_ATOMS: atom_id res chain seq x y z
N MET A 1 0.78 22.59 13.84
CA MET A 1 1.84 21.58 13.57
C MET A 1 3.04 22.24 12.90
N LYS A 2 4.20 21.59 12.82
CA LYS A 2 5.40 22.14 12.19
C LYS A 2 6.06 21.09 11.28
N LYS A 3 6.97 21.54 10.40
CA LYS A 3 7.74 20.65 9.54
C LYS A 3 8.52 19.62 10.38
N GLY A 4 8.43 18.35 9.97
CA GLY A 4 9.03 17.20 10.67
C GLY A 4 8.11 16.55 11.71
N ASP A 5 6.93 17.11 12.01
CA ASP A 5 5.97 16.44 12.87
C ASP A 5 5.42 15.18 12.20
N PHE A 6 5.34 14.10 12.96
CA PHE A 6 4.77 12.82 12.57
C PHE A 6 3.33 12.75 13.05
N LEU A 7 2.41 12.54 12.14
CA LEU A 7 0.98 12.58 12.40
C LEU A 7 0.30 11.27 12.01
N ARG A 8 -0.70 10.85 12.79
CA ARG A 8 -1.68 9.84 12.39
C ARG A 8 -2.94 10.53 11.89
N ILE A 9 -3.27 10.26 10.64
CA ILE A 9 -4.41 10.88 9.97
C ILE A 9 -5.32 9.84 9.34
N GLU A 10 -6.58 10.19 9.23
CA GLU A 10 -7.56 9.53 8.39
C GLU A 10 -8.08 10.53 7.36
N TYR A 11 -8.37 10.05 6.16
CA TYR A 11 -8.93 10.90 5.13
C TYR A 11 -9.84 10.14 4.17
N THR A 12 -10.69 10.90 3.50
CA THR A 12 -11.46 10.46 2.35
C THR A 12 -11.36 11.54 1.28
N GLY A 13 -10.91 11.16 0.08
CA GLY A 13 -10.74 12.05 -1.05
C GLY A 13 -11.75 11.74 -2.15
N ARG A 14 -12.43 12.79 -2.64
CA ARG A 14 -13.42 12.72 -3.72
C ARG A 14 -13.11 13.72 -4.82
N ILE A 15 -13.55 13.44 -6.03
CA ILE A 15 -13.55 14.42 -7.11
C ILE A 15 -14.70 15.38 -6.86
N ALA A 16 -14.43 16.67 -6.66
CA ALA A 16 -15.45 17.65 -6.26
C ALA A 16 -16.64 17.72 -7.24
N ALA A 17 -16.37 17.64 -8.55
CA ALA A 17 -17.39 17.75 -9.56
C ALA A 17 -18.36 16.56 -9.65
N THR A 18 -17.91 15.35 -9.31
CA THR A 18 -18.68 14.11 -9.47
C THR A 18 -19.05 13.44 -8.16
N GLY A 19 -18.38 13.79 -7.05
CA GLY A 19 -18.46 13.09 -5.78
C GLY A 19 -17.79 11.71 -5.78
N GLU A 20 -17.18 11.29 -6.91
CA GLU A 20 -16.52 9.98 -7.07
C GLU A 20 -15.37 9.83 -6.07
N LEU A 21 -15.38 8.74 -5.33
CA LEU A 21 -14.30 8.39 -4.40
C LEU A 21 -13.06 8.00 -5.21
N PHE A 22 -11.91 8.63 -4.93
CA PHE A 22 -10.64 8.24 -5.53
C PHE A 22 -9.68 7.60 -4.54
N ASP A 23 -9.78 7.93 -3.24
CA ASP A 23 -8.96 7.32 -2.19
C ASP A 23 -9.59 7.51 -0.81
N THR A 24 -9.37 6.55 0.10
CA THR A 24 -9.82 6.62 1.50
C THR A 24 -9.02 5.71 2.41
N THR A 25 -8.82 6.13 3.64
CA THR A 25 -8.29 5.30 4.72
C THR A 25 -9.38 4.48 5.41
N SER A 26 -10.66 4.78 5.19
CA SER A 26 -11.79 4.08 5.81
C SER A 26 -12.21 2.85 5.00
N GLU A 27 -12.07 1.67 5.60
CA GLU A 27 -12.54 0.42 5.01
C GLU A 27 -14.07 0.42 4.81
N GLU A 28 -14.79 1.01 5.74
CA GLU A 28 -16.25 1.12 5.68
C GLU A 28 -16.70 1.96 4.48
N VAL A 29 -16.06 3.12 4.27
CA VAL A 29 -16.34 3.98 3.12
C VAL A 29 -16.00 3.26 1.81
N ALA A 30 -14.85 2.58 1.75
CA ALA A 30 -14.45 1.83 0.57
C ALA A 30 -15.46 0.71 0.22
N LYS A 31 -15.96 -0.03 1.21
CA LYS A 31 -16.98 -1.06 1.02
C LYS A 31 -18.31 -0.48 0.54
N LYS A 32 -18.76 0.61 1.17
CA LYS A 32 -20.02 1.29 0.82
C LYS A 32 -20.03 1.79 -0.62
N GLU A 33 -18.89 2.27 -1.10
CA GLU A 33 -18.71 2.82 -2.45
C GLU A 33 -18.30 1.76 -3.50
N ASN A 34 -18.27 0.47 -3.13
CA ASN A 34 -17.79 -0.62 -4.00
C ASN A 34 -16.34 -0.42 -4.51
N ALA A 35 -15.52 0.32 -3.77
CA ALA A 35 -14.12 0.60 -4.06
C ALA A 35 -13.15 -0.20 -3.16
N PHE A 36 -13.66 -1.18 -2.41
CA PHE A 36 -12.85 -1.98 -1.51
C PHE A 36 -11.83 -2.82 -2.26
N ASN A 37 -10.57 -2.69 -1.86
CA ASN A 37 -9.46 -3.46 -2.39
C ASN A 37 -8.79 -4.29 -1.26
N PRO A 38 -8.85 -5.63 -1.27
CA PRO A 38 -8.28 -6.47 -0.23
C PRO A 38 -6.75 -6.39 -0.14
N LYS A 39 -6.08 -5.85 -1.15
CA LYS A 39 -4.62 -5.63 -1.15
C LYS A 39 -4.21 -4.29 -0.53
N GLN A 40 -5.16 -3.38 -0.34
CA GLN A 40 -4.92 -2.08 0.27
C GLN A 40 -5.05 -2.21 1.80
N ARG A 41 -4.20 -1.51 2.54
CA ARG A 41 -4.36 -1.36 3.98
C ARG A 41 -5.27 -0.19 4.26
N TYR A 42 -6.30 -0.44 5.05
CA TYR A 42 -7.18 0.59 5.59
C TYR A 42 -6.79 0.91 7.04
N GLY A 43 -7.29 2.02 7.55
CA GLY A 43 -6.98 2.55 8.87
C GLY A 43 -6.06 3.77 8.83
N PRO A 44 -5.74 4.35 9.99
CA PRO A 44 -4.95 5.56 10.09
C PRO A 44 -3.58 5.42 9.43
N VAL A 45 -3.20 6.42 8.63
CA VAL A 45 -1.92 6.44 7.91
C VAL A 45 -0.95 7.45 8.53
N LEU A 46 0.33 7.23 8.29
CA LEU A 46 1.39 8.17 8.66
C LEU A 46 1.44 9.33 7.67
N ALA A 47 1.49 10.55 8.20
CA ALA A 47 1.87 11.74 7.45
C ALA A 47 3.00 12.47 8.19
N ILE A 48 4.09 12.79 7.48
CA ILE A 48 5.20 13.60 8.01
C ILE A 48 5.14 14.95 7.28
N ILE A 49 4.96 16.02 8.03
CA ILE A 49 4.87 17.37 7.46
C ILE A 49 6.17 17.74 6.74
N GLY A 50 6.06 18.09 5.47
CA GLY A 50 7.19 18.47 4.62
C GLY A 50 7.94 17.29 4.00
N ALA A 51 7.46 16.05 4.18
CA ALA A 51 8.03 14.87 3.52
C ALA A 51 7.46 14.61 2.11
N GLY A 52 6.41 15.34 1.71
CA GLY A 52 5.73 15.12 0.45
C GLY A 52 4.88 13.84 0.43
N MET A 53 4.49 13.34 1.60
CA MET A 53 3.59 12.18 1.72
C MET A 53 2.13 12.53 1.42
N ALA A 54 1.78 13.81 1.52
CA ALA A 54 0.46 14.33 1.18
C ALA A 54 0.60 15.45 0.15
N VAL A 55 -0.47 15.73 -0.60
CA VAL A 55 -0.50 16.86 -1.53
C VAL A 55 -0.39 18.20 -0.78
N PRO A 56 0.14 19.26 -1.41
CA PRO A 56 0.45 20.53 -0.71
C PRO A 56 -0.74 21.12 0.05
N GLY A 57 -1.94 21.04 -0.50
CA GLY A 57 -3.14 21.55 0.15
C GLY A 57 -3.55 20.77 1.40
N VAL A 58 -3.33 19.47 1.44
CA VAL A 58 -3.52 18.64 2.64
C VAL A 58 -2.49 18.99 3.71
N GLU A 59 -1.19 19.12 3.33
CA GLU A 59 -0.14 19.52 4.26
C GLU A 59 -0.41 20.89 4.88
N ARG A 60 -0.88 21.86 4.08
CA ARG A 60 -1.26 23.21 4.58
C ARG A 60 -2.37 23.11 5.64
N ASN A 61 -3.41 22.33 5.39
CA ASN A 61 -4.48 22.12 6.36
C ASN A 61 -3.97 21.46 7.64
N LEU A 62 -3.14 20.44 7.54
CA LEU A 62 -2.54 19.77 8.71
C LEU A 62 -1.71 20.69 9.59
N LEU A 63 -1.01 21.69 9.01
CA LEU A 63 -0.25 22.68 9.78
C LEU A 63 -1.12 23.50 10.73
N GLU A 64 -2.37 23.77 10.35
CA GLU A 64 -3.33 24.58 11.10
C GLU A 64 -4.22 23.76 12.05
N MET A 65 -4.30 22.44 11.87
CA MET A 65 -5.13 21.54 12.68
C MET A 65 -4.48 21.24 14.03
N LYS A 66 -5.33 20.92 15.00
CA LYS A 66 -4.98 20.37 16.31
C LYS A 66 -5.33 18.88 16.36
N GLU A 67 -4.79 18.16 17.32
CA GLU A 67 -5.13 16.77 17.55
C GLU A 67 -6.63 16.61 17.83
N GLY A 68 -7.25 15.64 17.16
CA GLY A 68 -8.68 15.38 17.21
C GLY A 68 -9.52 16.20 16.23
N ASP A 69 -8.94 17.22 15.57
CA ASP A 69 -9.67 18.03 14.60
C ASP A 69 -10.05 17.21 13.36
N GLU A 70 -11.24 17.54 12.84
CA GLU A 70 -11.74 17.05 11.56
C GLU A 70 -12.10 18.27 10.70
N ARG A 71 -11.70 18.25 9.42
CA ARG A 71 -11.98 19.32 8.44
C ARG A 71 -12.41 18.74 7.12
N GLU A 72 -13.30 19.46 6.45
CA GLU A 72 -13.67 19.26 5.06
C GLU A 72 -13.27 20.50 4.26
N PHE A 73 -12.65 20.29 3.10
CA PHE A 73 -12.16 21.38 2.25
C PHE A 73 -11.97 20.92 0.81
N ASP A 74 -12.00 21.89 -0.10
CA ASP A 74 -11.74 21.69 -1.52
C ASP A 74 -10.32 22.15 -1.87
N LEU A 75 -9.67 21.41 -2.76
CA LEU A 75 -8.34 21.71 -3.27
C LEU A 75 -8.40 21.96 -4.77
N GLN A 76 -7.91 23.11 -5.17
CA GLN A 76 -7.69 23.42 -6.57
C GLN A 76 -6.52 22.60 -7.14
N PRO A 77 -6.47 22.34 -8.47
CA PRO A 77 -5.43 21.51 -9.07
C PRO A 77 -4.00 21.86 -8.67
N PRO A 78 -3.57 23.14 -8.58
CA PRO A 78 -2.20 23.47 -8.15
C PRO A 78 -1.86 23.03 -6.72
N GLU A 79 -2.84 22.88 -5.85
CA GLU A 79 -2.69 22.47 -4.45
C GLU A 79 -2.77 20.96 -4.26
N ALA A 80 -3.13 20.23 -5.33
CA ALA A 80 -3.30 18.79 -5.37
C ALA A 80 -2.31 18.13 -6.35
N PHE A 81 -2.80 17.58 -7.47
CA PHE A 81 -2.01 16.86 -8.46
C PHE A 81 -1.55 17.73 -9.64
N GLY A 82 -1.68 19.04 -9.51
CA GLY A 82 -1.30 20.02 -10.52
C GLY A 82 -2.30 20.15 -11.67
N PRO A 83 -2.14 21.19 -12.52
CA PRO A 83 -2.94 21.36 -13.73
C PRO A 83 -2.60 20.27 -14.75
N ARG A 84 -3.57 19.96 -15.60
CA ARG A 84 -3.34 19.03 -16.71
C ARG A 84 -2.41 19.68 -17.73
N ASN A 85 -1.31 19.02 -18.05
CA ASN A 85 -0.31 19.50 -19.00
C ASN A 85 -0.55 18.93 -20.41
N PRO A 86 -0.91 19.76 -21.40
CA PRO A 86 -1.13 19.31 -22.78
C PRO A 86 0.11 18.66 -23.40
N SER A 87 1.32 19.06 -23.03
CA SER A 87 2.56 18.47 -23.57
C SER A 87 2.79 17.02 -23.15
N ARG A 88 2.10 16.56 -22.10
CA ARG A 88 2.07 15.15 -21.69
C ARG A 88 1.08 14.30 -22.47
N ILE A 89 0.34 14.90 -23.42
CA ILE A 89 -0.53 14.17 -24.32
C ILE A 89 0.24 13.95 -25.63
N ARG A 90 0.52 12.69 -25.97
CA ARG A 90 1.34 12.32 -27.12
C ARG A 90 0.56 11.47 -28.11
N ILE A 91 0.92 11.56 -29.37
CA ILE A 91 0.42 10.69 -30.42
C ILE A 91 1.51 9.64 -30.71
N ILE A 92 1.16 8.38 -30.56
CA ILE A 92 2.06 7.23 -30.75
C ILE A 92 1.48 6.36 -31.87
N ALA A 93 2.35 5.82 -32.74
CA ALA A 93 1.90 4.94 -33.81
C ALA A 93 1.33 3.63 -33.22
N LEU A 94 0.18 3.17 -33.76
CA LEU A 94 -0.47 1.93 -33.36
C LEU A 94 0.48 0.72 -33.50
N ALA A 95 1.37 0.75 -34.49
CA ALA A 95 2.36 -0.30 -34.72
C ALA A 95 3.29 -0.55 -33.49
N LYS A 96 3.60 0.49 -32.67
CA LYS A 96 4.38 0.32 -31.42
C LYS A 96 3.62 -0.55 -30.42
N PHE A 97 2.34 -0.30 -30.23
CA PHE A 97 1.49 -1.08 -29.33
C PHE A 97 1.37 -2.55 -29.78
N ILE A 98 1.18 -2.77 -31.07
CA ILE A 98 1.11 -4.12 -31.64
C ILE A 98 2.42 -4.87 -31.39
N LYS A 99 3.58 -4.21 -31.62
CA LYS A 99 4.91 -4.81 -31.37
C LYS A 99 5.09 -5.20 -29.90
N GLU A 100 4.58 -4.40 -28.98
CA GLU A 100 4.65 -4.64 -27.52
C GLU A 100 3.50 -5.53 -27.02
N LYS A 101 2.67 -6.08 -27.94
CA LYS A 101 1.49 -6.93 -27.64
C LYS A 101 0.47 -6.25 -26.72
N ILE A 102 0.38 -4.92 -26.78
CA ILE A 102 -0.60 -4.12 -26.07
C ILE A 102 -1.78 -3.87 -27.01
N ASN A 103 -3.00 -4.18 -26.57
CA ASN A 103 -4.23 -3.85 -27.29
C ASN A 103 -4.77 -2.49 -26.82
N PRO A 104 -4.54 -1.38 -27.55
CA PRO A 104 -4.97 -0.07 -27.12
C PRO A 104 -6.46 0.15 -27.46
N TYR A 105 -7.24 0.53 -26.44
CA TYR A 105 -8.63 1.01 -26.63
C TYR A 105 -8.87 2.26 -25.78
N PRO A 106 -9.79 3.14 -26.17
CA PRO A 106 -10.09 4.35 -25.42
C PRO A 106 -10.46 4.04 -23.96
N GLY A 107 -9.82 4.76 -23.02
CA GLY A 107 -9.99 4.56 -21.59
C GLY A 107 -9.02 3.56 -20.96
N ALA A 108 -8.32 2.72 -21.73
CA ALA A 108 -7.36 1.76 -21.18
C ALA A 108 -6.18 2.46 -20.48
N PHE A 109 -5.76 1.88 -19.36
CA PHE A 109 -4.49 2.22 -18.72
C PHE A 109 -3.41 1.29 -19.23
N VAL A 110 -2.29 1.85 -19.61
CA VAL A 110 -1.15 1.14 -20.19
C VAL A 110 0.15 1.66 -19.59
N ASN A 111 1.18 0.81 -19.54
CA ASN A 111 2.53 1.23 -19.22
C ASN A 111 3.33 1.28 -20.51
N ILE A 112 3.92 2.43 -20.82
CA ILE A 112 4.73 2.65 -22.03
C ILE A 112 6.09 3.18 -21.58
N ASP A 113 7.15 2.45 -21.90
CA ASP A 113 8.53 2.82 -21.53
C ASP A 113 8.68 3.10 -20.01
N GLY A 114 7.98 2.32 -19.15
CA GLY A 114 8.00 2.49 -17.70
C GLY A 114 7.10 3.61 -17.16
N MET A 115 6.35 4.31 -18.02
CA MET A 115 5.42 5.36 -17.62
C MET A 115 3.97 4.91 -17.78
N ASP A 116 3.18 5.10 -16.72
CA ASP A 116 1.75 4.86 -16.77
C ASP A 116 1.04 5.95 -17.56
N ALA A 117 0.10 5.53 -18.40
CA ALA A 117 -0.62 6.43 -19.26
C ALA A 117 -2.05 5.92 -19.53
N ARG A 118 -2.93 6.83 -19.92
CA ARG A 118 -4.30 6.51 -20.33
C ARG A 118 -4.49 6.75 -21.81
N ILE A 119 -5.08 5.79 -22.51
CA ILE A 119 -5.43 5.94 -23.92
C ILE A 119 -6.68 6.80 -24.04
N GLN A 120 -6.58 7.89 -24.79
CA GLN A 120 -7.71 8.80 -25.06
C GLN A 120 -8.49 8.40 -26.31
N SER A 121 -7.78 8.07 -27.37
CA SER A 121 -8.41 7.66 -28.63
C SER A 121 -7.46 6.81 -29.49
N VAL A 122 -8.05 5.98 -30.34
CA VAL A 122 -7.36 5.18 -31.37
C VAL A 122 -8.03 5.45 -32.69
N SER A 123 -7.30 6.00 -33.67
CA SER A 123 -7.84 6.32 -34.97
C SER A 123 -6.73 6.44 -36.03
N GLY A 124 -6.98 5.99 -37.25
CA GLY A 124 -6.07 6.18 -38.39
C GLY A 124 -4.66 5.66 -38.18
N GLY A 125 -4.49 4.53 -37.47
CA GLY A 125 -3.17 3.99 -37.16
C GLY A 125 -2.38 4.77 -36.10
N ARG A 126 -3.03 5.69 -35.38
CA ARG A 126 -2.46 6.53 -34.33
C ARG A 126 -3.23 6.35 -33.03
N VAL A 127 -2.51 6.38 -31.90
CA VAL A 127 -3.05 6.29 -30.55
C VAL A 127 -2.71 7.58 -29.81
N ARG A 128 -3.74 8.28 -29.33
CA ARG A 128 -3.57 9.46 -28.48
C ARG A 128 -3.48 9.00 -27.03
N VAL A 129 -2.34 9.26 -26.40
CA VAL A 129 -1.98 8.77 -25.08
C VAL A 129 -1.74 9.95 -24.14
N ASP A 130 -2.32 9.88 -22.95
CA ASP A 130 -2.23 10.88 -21.92
C ASP A 130 -1.38 10.35 -20.74
N PHE A 131 -0.23 10.97 -20.52
CA PHE A 131 0.72 10.68 -19.44
C PHE A 131 0.52 11.58 -18.22
N ASN A 132 -0.55 12.38 -18.16
CA ASN A 132 -0.88 13.14 -16.96
C ASN A 132 -1.33 12.20 -15.83
N HIS A 133 -1.13 12.66 -14.58
CA HIS A 133 -1.76 11.98 -13.45
C HIS A 133 -3.28 11.93 -13.63
N PRO A 134 -3.97 10.83 -13.28
CA PRO A 134 -5.43 10.70 -13.47
C PRO A 134 -6.25 11.81 -12.83
N LEU A 135 -5.76 12.39 -11.72
CA LEU A 135 -6.40 13.49 -10.99
C LEU A 135 -5.87 14.88 -11.39
N ALA A 136 -4.91 14.99 -12.33
CA ALA A 136 -4.41 16.29 -12.78
C ALA A 136 -5.53 17.12 -13.43
N GLY A 137 -5.61 18.40 -13.05
CA GLY A 137 -6.63 19.34 -13.53
C GLY A 137 -8.01 19.16 -12.89
N ARG A 138 -8.13 18.31 -11.88
CA ARG A 138 -9.38 18.10 -11.13
C ARG A 138 -9.34 18.84 -9.81
N GLU A 139 -10.44 19.46 -9.43
CA GLU A 139 -10.70 19.93 -8.08
C GLU A 139 -11.08 18.74 -7.22
N LEU A 140 -10.50 18.67 -6.01
CA LEU A 140 -10.65 17.54 -5.11
C LEU A 140 -11.27 17.99 -3.79
N HIS A 141 -12.22 17.22 -3.30
CA HIS A 141 -12.83 17.38 -1.99
C HIS A 141 -12.20 16.40 -1.01
N TYR A 142 -11.68 16.91 0.10
CA TYR A 142 -11.10 16.11 1.17
C TYR A 142 -11.89 16.25 2.47
N LYS A 143 -12.16 15.11 3.09
CA LYS A 143 -12.50 15.01 4.50
C LYS A 143 -11.28 14.46 5.22
N LEU A 144 -10.68 15.24 6.10
CA LEU A 144 -9.41 14.97 6.78
C LEU A 144 -9.59 15.01 8.29
N LYS A 145 -9.10 13.99 8.98
CA LYS A 145 -9.08 13.93 10.44
C LYS A 145 -7.65 13.73 10.93
N LEU A 146 -7.19 14.62 11.79
CA LEU A 146 -5.94 14.49 12.52
C LEU A 146 -6.20 13.78 13.84
N LEU A 147 -5.75 12.55 13.98
CA LEU A 147 -5.96 11.78 15.20
C LEU A 147 -5.05 12.25 16.32
N PHE A 148 -3.76 12.15 16.10
CA PHE A 148 -2.74 12.56 17.07
C PHE A 148 -1.37 12.75 16.41
N ARG A 149 -0.47 13.43 17.14
CA ARG A 149 0.94 13.54 16.79
C ARG A 149 1.73 12.43 17.48
N ILE A 150 2.70 11.88 16.79
CA ILE A 150 3.60 10.85 17.30
C ILE A 150 4.85 11.53 17.83
N ASP A 151 5.01 11.56 19.15
CA ASP A 151 6.12 12.25 19.81
C ASP A 151 7.30 11.32 20.13
N SER A 152 7.03 10.04 20.41
CA SER A 152 8.06 9.05 20.76
C SER A 152 8.98 8.76 19.58
N VAL A 153 10.30 8.83 19.78
CA VAL A 153 11.33 8.49 18.79
C VAL A 153 11.12 7.08 18.25
N GLN A 154 10.84 6.14 19.17
CA GLN A 154 10.59 4.74 18.82
C GLN A 154 9.36 4.58 17.94
N GLU A 155 8.24 5.21 18.30
CA GLU A 155 7.01 5.13 17.52
C GLU A 155 7.13 5.82 16.17
N ARG A 156 7.86 6.94 16.07
CA ARG A 156 8.18 7.60 14.80
C ARG A 156 8.98 6.67 13.89
N ALA A 157 10.03 6.03 14.42
CA ALA A 157 10.84 5.08 13.66
C ALA A 157 10.02 3.87 13.18
N PHE A 158 9.21 3.31 14.05
CA PHE A 158 8.36 2.17 13.74
C PHE A 158 7.29 2.52 12.70
N SER A 159 6.66 3.68 12.85
CA SER A 159 5.66 4.16 11.88
C SER A 159 6.24 4.40 10.49
N LEU A 160 7.48 4.90 10.43
CA LEU A 160 8.17 5.10 9.15
C LEU A 160 8.53 3.78 8.47
N LEU A 161 8.97 2.77 9.23
CA LEU A 161 9.22 1.42 8.69
C LEU A 161 7.93 0.75 8.23
N ASP A 162 6.83 0.92 8.98
CA ASP A 162 5.50 0.42 8.58
C ASP A 162 5.00 1.07 7.29
N HIS A 163 5.28 2.37 7.09
CA HIS A 163 4.96 3.07 5.85
C HIS A 163 5.69 2.46 4.65
N TYR A 164 6.95 2.04 4.81
CA TYR A 164 7.69 1.30 3.78
C TYR A 164 7.32 -0.19 3.69
N ASN A 165 6.31 -0.66 4.43
CA ASN A 165 5.91 -2.07 4.49
C ASN A 165 7.03 -3.03 4.89
N LEU A 166 8.02 -2.56 5.66
CA LEU A 166 9.12 -3.37 6.12
C LEU A 166 8.69 -4.21 7.33
N LYS A 167 8.52 -5.52 7.10
CA LYS A 167 8.31 -6.50 8.18
C LYS A 167 9.66 -6.83 8.80
N ALA A 168 9.89 -6.37 10.01
CA ALA A 168 11.13 -6.55 10.74
C ALA A 168 10.88 -6.53 12.25
N GLU A 169 11.69 -7.24 13.00
CA GLU A 169 11.87 -6.96 14.42
C GLU A 169 12.69 -5.67 14.54
N ARG A 170 12.32 -4.78 15.43
CA ARG A 170 12.88 -3.43 15.51
C ARG A 170 12.98 -2.96 16.94
N GLU A 171 14.12 -2.37 17.27
CA GLU A 171 14.42 -1.85 18.60
C GLU A 171 15.21 -0.55 18.48
N VAL A 172 14.88 0.42 19.34
CA VAL A 172 15.65 1.66 19.45
C VAL A 172 16.43 1.60 20.74
N LYS A 173 17.78 1.60 20.63
CA LYS A 173 18.71 1.64 21.76
C LYS A 173 19.47 2.97 21.72
N GLU A 174 19.26 3.81 22.70
CA GLU A 174 19.85 5.16 22.76
C GLU A 174 19.59 5.96 21.47
N SER A 175 20.58 6.05 20.58
CA SER A 175 20.48 6.75 19.31
C SER A 175 20.63 5.82 18.08
N THR A 176 20.55 4.51 18.30
CA THR A 176 20.68 3.48 17.24
C THR A 176 19.35 2.76 17.05
N LEU A 177 18.89 2.67 15.80
CA LEU A 177 17.78 1.81 15.42
C LEU A 177 18.32 0.49 14.87
N GLU A 178 17.99 -0.60 15.56
CA GLU A 178 18.31 -1.96 15.12
C GLU A 178 17.10 -2.56 14.37
N ILE A 179 17.34 -3.08 13.18
CA ILE A 179 16.31 -3.65 12.29
C ILE A 179 16.74 -5.07 11.94
N THR A 180 15.97 -6.06 12.38
CA THR A 180 16.25 -7.47 12.10
C THR A 180 15.17 -8.03 11.19
N THR A 181 15.57 -8.54 10.03
CA THR A 181 14.66 -9.08 9.00
C THR A 181 14.88 -10.56 8.77
N GLU A 182 13.88 -11.29 8.32
CA GLU A 182 14.01 -12.71 7.97
C GLU A 182 14.89 -12.95 6.74
N LYS A 183 14.98 -11.97 5.84
CA LYS A 183 15.76 -12.04 4.60
C LYS A 183 16.64 -10.80 4.48
N PRO A 184 17.82 -10.92 3.88
CA PRO A 184 18.71 -9.78 3.70
C PRO A 184 18.05 -8.70 2.83
N ILE A 185 18.18 -7.45 3.25
CA ILE A 185 17.74 -6.28 2.50
C ILE A 185 18.88 -5.84 1.59
N GLN A 186 18.58 -5.49 0.34
CA GLN A 186 19.57 -4.96 -0.60
C GLN A 186 20.21 -3.67 -0.04
N GLU A 187 21.51 -3.50 -0.25
CA GLU A 187 22.27 -2.35 0.28
C GLU A 187 21.68 -0.99 -0.13
N ILE A 188 21.18 -0.88 -1.35
CA ILE A 188 20.55 0.36 -1.82
C ILE A 188 19.30 0.72 -1.01
N VAL A 189 18.51 -0.29 -0.61
CA VAL A 189 17.31 -0.10 0.22
C VAL A 189 17.72 0.25 1.66
N GLN A 190 18.75 -0.41 2.21
CA GLN A 190 19.28 -0.08 3.54
C GLN A 190 19.75 1.37 3.61
N LYS A 191 20.48 1.83 2.57
CA LYS A 191 20.96 3.21 2.46
C LYS A 191 19.79 4.20 2.39
N MET A 192 18.82 3.96 1.53
CA MET A 192 17.63 4.79 1.39
C MET A 192 16.83 4.89 2.70
N LEU A 193 16.62 3.77 3.39
CA LEU A 193 15.94 3.73 4.70
C LEU A 193 16.73 4.52 5.75
N SER A 194 18.05 4.30 5.83
CA SER A 194 18.92 4.98 6.79
C SER A 194 18.92 6.50 6.58
N GLU A 195 19.00 6.95 5.33
CA GLU A 195 18.94 8.38 4.99
C GLU A 195 17.57 8.97 5.35
N SER A 196 16.49 8.28 5.04
CA SER A 196 15.13 8.73 5.39
C SER A 196 14.92 8.82 6.90
N ILE A 197 15.35 7.79 7.65
CA ILE A 197 15.23 7.77 9.11
C ILE A 197 16.04 8.92 9.74
N LYS A 198 17.31 9.08 9.38
CA LYS A 198 18.18 10.14 9.90
C LYS A 198 17.68 11.53 9.55
N LYS A 199 17.08 11.70 8.37
CA LYS A 199 16.51 12.98 7.92
C LYS A 199 15.30 13.40 8.76
N TRP A 200 14.41 12.46 9.09
CA TRP A 200 13.14 12.79 9.74
C TRP A 200 13.17 12.57 11.24
N ILE A 201 14.10 11.76 11.73
CA ILE A 201 14.28 11.44 13.16
C ILE A 201 15.75 11.70 13.53
N PRO A 202 16.14 12.97 13.69
CA PRO A 202 17.55 13.34 13.92
C PRO A 202 18.12 12.80 15.23
N GLU A 203 17.28 12.35 16.15
CA GLU A 203 17.68 11.66 17.39
C GLU A 203 18.30 10.29 17.11
N ILE A 204 17.97 9.64 15.97
CA ILE A 204 18.59 8.40 15.52
C ILE A 204 19.82 8.73 14.68
N LYS A 205 20.98 8.45 15.25
CA LYS A 205 22.29 8.71 14.61
C LYS A 205 22.79 7.55 13.78
N ASP A 206 22.38 6.34 14.15
CA ASP A 206 22.79 5.12 13.45
C ASP A 206 21.63 4.16 13.20
N VAL A 207 21.72 3.38 12.10
CA VAL A 207 20.74 2.36 11.72
C VAL A 207 21.50 1.10 11.36
N LYS A 208 21.24 0.03 12.09
CA LYS A 208 21.87 -1.28 11.89
C LYS A 208 20.87 -2.27 11.33
N PHE A 209 21.29 -3.00 10.32
CA PHE A 209 20.51 -4.07 9.71
C PHE A 209 21.14 -5.41 10.03
N SER A 210 20.33 -6.36 10.43
CA SER A 210 20.72 -7.75 10.69
C SER A 210 19.69 -8.71 10.09
N VAL A 211 20.08 -9.97 9.95
CA VAL A 211 19.17 -11.03 9.52
C VAL A 211 18.98 -11.96 10.70
N SER A 212 17.73 -12.29 11.02
CA SER A 212 17.43 -13.26 12.07
C SER A 212 17.97 -14.63 11.66
N GLU A 213 18.68 -15.30 12.57
CA GLU A 213 18.98 -16.71 12.38
C GLU A 213 17.66 -17.50 12.29
N PRO A 214 17.55 -18.48 11.38
CA PRO A 214 16.36 -19.30 11.30
C PRO A 214 16.12 -19.93 12.67
N LYS A 215 14.97 -19.61 13.29
CA LYS A 215 14.56 -20.30 14.52
C LYS A 215 14.58 -21.79 14.22
N LYS A 216 15.54 -22.54 14.81
CA LYS A 216 15.49 -24.00 14.82
C LYS A 216 14.11 -24.37 15.36
N ALA A 217 13.32 -25.05 14.53
CA ALA A 217 12.07 -25.62 15.00
C ALA A 217 12.43 -26.46 16.24
N GLU A 218 11.96 -26.07 17.41
CA GLU A 218 11.97 -26.94 18.57
C GLU A 218 11.24 -28.20 18.14
N SER A 219 12.00 -29.29 18.10
CA SER A 219 11.44 -30.62 17.88
C SER A 219 10.45 -30.86 19.03
N VAL A 220 9.18 -30.73 18.71
CA VAL A 220 8.11 -31.20 19.61
C VAL A 220 8.38 -32.69 19.79
N GLY A 221 8.84 -33.04 20.99
CA GLY A 221 9.07 -34.41 21.41
C GLY A 221 7.81 -35.22 21.07
N LYS A 222 8.03 -36.30 20.33
CA LYS A 222 6.98 -37.31 20.12
C LYS A 222 6.51 -37.78 21.49
N PRO A 223 5.23 -37.79 21.80
CA PRO A 223 4.74 -38.51 22.95
C PRO A 223 4.88 -40.01 22.62
N ASP A 224 5.61 -40.70 23.47
CA ASP A 224 5.64 -42.19 23.50
C ASP A 224 4.22 -42.67 23.78
N VAL A 225 3.58 -43.17 22.74
CA VAL A 225 2.34 -43.91 22.89
C VAL A 225 2.70 -45.39 22.84
N GLU A 226 2.82 -45.99 24.02
CA GLU A 226 2.77 -47.44 24.20
C GLU A 226 1.44 -47.96 23.65
N GLY A 227 1.51 -48.74 22.59
CA GLY A 227 0.37 -49.45 22.01
C GLY A 227 0.01 -50.69 22.80
N PRO A 228 -1.28 -50.97 23.06
CA PRO A 228 -1.71 -52.25 23.61
C PRO A 228 -1.69 -53.37 22.53
N LYS A 229 -1.21 -54.55 22.97
CA LYS A 229 -1.14 -55.82 22.21
C LYS A 229 -2.47 -56.27 21.60
N PRO A 230 -2.42 -57.01 20.47
CA PRO A 230 -3.61 -57.52 19.79
C PRO A 230 -4.16 -58.73 20.49
N ALA A 231 -5.50 -58.78 20.61
CA ALA A 231 -6.23 -59.99 20.88
C ALA A 231 -6.85 -60.53 19.61
N ASP A 232 -6.65 -61.85 19.47
CA ASP A 232 -6.98 -62.78 18.41
C ASP A 232 -8.50 -63.04 18.33
N THR A 233 -8.90 -63.60 17.19
CA THR A 233 -10.03 -64.40 16.83
C THR A 233 -11.19 -63.79 16.02
N GLY A 234 -11.33 -64.40 14.86
CA GLY A 234 -12.61 -64.90 14.33
C GLY A 234 -13.09 -64.34 12.99
N GLU A 235 -12.72 -65.01 11.93
CA GLU A 235 -13.44 -65.10 10.65
C GLU A 235 -14.86 -65.76 10.80
N PRO A 236 -15.73 -65.92 9.77
CA PRO A 236 -15.88 -65.18 8.50
C PRO A 236 -17.36 -64.98 8.09
N ALA A 237 -17.53 -64.46 6.89
CA ALA A 237 -18.57 -64.82 5.90
C ALA A 237 -19.53 -63.75 5.39
N LYS A 238 -19.38 -63.54 4.06
CA LYS A 238 -20.43 -63.50 3.00
C LYS A 238 -21.43 -62.33 3.01
N GLU A 239 -21.80 -61.69 1.95
CA GLU A 239 -21.99 -61.96 0.52
C GLU A 239 -22.67 -60.71 -0.12
N ALA A 240 -22.24 -60.46 -1.32
CA ALA A 240 -23.02 -60.09 -2.51
C ALA A 240 -23.79 -58.75 -2.60
N THR A 241 -23.29 -57.87 -3.44
CA THR A 241 -23.83 -57.18 -4.67
C THR A 241 -25.39 -57.08 -4.83
N PRO A 242 -25.91 -56.23 -5.76
CA PRO A 242 -25.32 -55.28 -6.68
C PRO A 242 -26.10 -53.91 -6.84
N VAL A 243 -25.54 -53.08 -7.71
CA VAL A 243 -26.06 -51.85 -8.37
C VAL A 243 -27.44 -52.07 -9.04
N PRO A 244 -28.27 -51.02 -9.18
CA PRO A 244 -28.56 -50.65 -10.56
C PRO A 244 -28.48 -49.13 -10.88
N LYS A 245 -28.17 -48.90 -12.14
CA LYS A 245 -28.30 -47.71 -12.94
C LYS A 245 -29.74 -47.27 -13.12
N GLY A 246 -29.93 -45.99 -13.48
CA GLY A 246 -31.14 -45.49 -14.10
C GLY A 246 -31.24 -43.97 -13.99
N THR A 247 -30.78 -43.25 -14.97
CA THR A 247 -31.48 -42.46 -16.02
C THR A 247 -32.61 -41.54 -15.52
N GLY A 248 -32.49 -40.30 -15.89
CA GLY A 248 -33.45 -39.21 -15.85
C GLY A 248 -32.75 -37.87 -16.09
#